data_0c0cdf7f72fc9002b7dad3df62058ce2
#
_entry.id   0c0cdf7f72fc9002b7dad3df62058ce2
#
_cell.length_a   1.000
_cell.length_b   1.000
_cell.length_c   1.000
_cell.angle_alpha   90.00
_cell.angle_beta   90.00
_cell.angle_gamma   90.00
#
_symmetry.space_group_name_H-M   'P 1'
#
loop_
_entity.id
_entity.type
_entity.pdbx_description
1 polymer ?
#
loop_
_entity_poly.entity_id
_entity_poly.type
_entity_poly.pdbx_seq_one_letter_code
_entity_poly.pdbx_strand_id
1 'polypeptide(L)'
;MFILSIILLILLPFALLWLLKVRVNIGEIVVLILMLLLLSSITNLPDVDNYELSYRLLLDRGEPGFLAVESFFSSVNFSFYQFYMVCHVACLMIVFLCIKLMSFDGTKCLLIYAFYPFILDVIQIRNALFMALALFAFTICSYCKNRIIECVVWITFVLLASTIHYSAYAYLPAVFFWNKKSLNLKLPMVMGVLTVFFDFD
;
A
#
# COMPACT_ATOMS: atom_id res chain seq x y z
N MET A 1 19.44 -6.16 19.00
CA MET A 1 19.16 -6.01 17.55
C MET A 1 17.72 -5.61 17.26
N PHE A 2 16.72 -6.26 17.84
CA PHE A 2 15.28 -6.00 17.59
C PHE A 2 14.84 -4.53 17.83
N ILE A 3 15.22 -3.93 18.96
CA ILE A 3 14.86 -2.54 19.31
C ILE A 3 15.47 -1.54 18.31
N LEU A 4 16.71 -1.74 17.88
CA LEU A 4 17.36 -0.87 16.90
C LEU A 4 16.67 -0.93 15.53
N SER A 5 16.20 -2.11 15.12
CA SER A 5 15.45 -2.28 13.88
C SER A 5 14.10 -1.54 13.93
N ILE A 6 13.39 -1.60 15.06
CA ILE A 6 12.13 -0.87 15.24
C ILE A 6 12.37 0.65 15.23
N ILE A 7 13.40 1.14 15.92
CA ILE A 7 13.75 2.56 15.94
C ILE A 7 14.07 3.04 14.53
N LEU A 8 14.88 2.32 13.78
CA LEU A 8 15.20 2.65 12.39
C LEU A 8 13.96 2.61 11.50
N LEU A 9 13.08 1.64 11.70
CA LEU A 9 11.84 1.49 10.94
C LEU A 9 10.88 2.66 11.17
N ILE A 10 10.86 3.23 12.37
CA ILE A 10 10.07 4.42 12.71
C ILE A 10 10.76 5.69 12.20
N LEU A 11 12.06 5.84 12.41
CA LEU A 11 12.78 7.07 12.05
C LEU A 11 12.95 7.23 10.54
N LEU A 12 13.12 6.14 9.79
CA LEU A 12 13.33 6.18 8.34
C LEU A 12 12.17 6.88 7.58
N PRO A 13 10.88 6.55 7.84
CA PRO A 13 9.76 7.27 7.24
C PRO A 13 9.78 8.77 7.52
N PHE A 14 10.03 9.18 8.76
CA PHE A 14 10.07 10.61 9.11
C PHE A 14 11.27 11.32 8.48
N ALA A 15 12.43 10.68 8.41
CA ALA A 15 13.59 11.21 7.69
C ALA A 15 13.29 11.39 6.20
N LEU A 16 12.60 10.43 5.57
CA LEU A 16 12.19 10.51 4.18
C LEU A 16 11.20 11.66 3.96
N LEU A 17 10.20 11.83 4.82
CA LEU A 17 9.24 12.95 4.74
C LEU A 17 9.96 14.31 4.88
N TRP A 18 10.93 14.38 5.79
CA TRP A 18 11.74 15.59 5.96
C TRP A 18 12.58 15.90 4.71
N LEU A 19 13.24 14.88 4.14
CA LEU A 19 14.02 14.99 2.90
C LEU A 19 13.15 15.46 1.73
N LEU A 20 11.94 14.94 1.61
CA LEU A 20 10.96 15.32 0.58
C LEU A 20 10.26 16.66 0.88
N LYS A 21 10.61 17.33 1.98
CA LYS A 21 10.01 18.60 2.44
C LYS A 21 8.49 18.54 2.57
N VAL A 22 7.95 17.37 2.91
CA VAL A 22 6.52 17.18 3.15
C VAL A 22 6.17 17.81 4.50
N ARG A 23 5.24 18.76 4.49
CA ARG A 23 4.73 19.36 5.73
C ARG A 23 3.82 18.36 6.45
N VAL A 24 4.18 18.00 7.66
CA VAL A 24 3.45 17.06 8.50
C VAL A 24 2.95 17.81 9.73
N ASN A 25 1.69 17.65 10.10
CA ASN A 25 1.13 18.21 11.33
C ASN A 25 1.20 17.18 12.49
N ILE A 26 1.00 17.68 13.73
CA ILE A 26 1.10 16.83 14.93
C ILE A 26 0.06 15.70 14.91
N GLY A 27 -1.15 15.96 14.42
CA GLY A 27 -2.20 14.94 14.33
C GLY A 27 -1.81 13.79 13.39
N GLU A 28 -1.21 14.11 12.23
CA GLU A 28 -0.69 13.11 11.30
C GLU A 28 0.42 12.26 11.92
N ILE A 29 1.35 12.91 12.65
CA ILE A 29 2.44 12.20 13.35
C ILE A 29 1.86 11.22 14.36
N VAL A 30 0.91 11.66 15.18
CA VAL A 30 0.29 10.81 16.22
C VAL A 30 -0.40 9.60 15.58
N VAL A 31 -1.19 9.80 14.52
CA VAL A 31 -1.89 8.70 13.84
C VAL A 31 -0.89 7.74 13.20
N LEU A 32 0.14 8.24 12.52
CA LEU A 32 1.18 7.38 11.92
C LEU A 32 1.92 6.56 12.98
N ILE A 33 2.29 7.16 14.12
CA ILE A 33 2.93 6.43 15.23
C ILE A 33 2.01 5.33 15.75
N LEU A 34 0.73 5.64 15.98
CA LEU A 34 -0.24 4.65 16.45
C LEU A 34 -0.39 3.48 15.48
N MET A 35 -0.44 3.75 14.16
CA MET A 35 -0.50 2.71 13.13
C MET A 35 0.78 1.86 13.12
N LEU A 36 1.96 2.47 13.25
CA LEU A 36 3.24 1.74 13.33
C LEU A 36 3.33 0.89 14.60
N LEU A 37 2.84 1.39 15.74
CA LEU A 37 2.77 0.62 16.98
C LEU A 37 1.80 -0.55 16.84
N LEU A 38 0.63 -0.33 16.23
CA LEU A 38 -0.33 -1.39 15.96
C LEU A 38 0.31 -2.46 15.07
N LEU A 39 0.94 -2.07 13.96
CA LEU A 39 1.64 -2.98 13.07
C LEU A 39 2.70 -3.81 13.79
N SER A 40 3.47 -3.19 14.70
CA SER A 40 4.52 -3.89 15.46
C SER A 40 4.00 -4.87 16.50
N SER A 41 2.74 -4.71 16.94
CA SER A 41 2.11 -5.57 17.95
C SER A 41 1.42 -6.81 17.36
N ILE A 42 1.29 -6.89 16.05
CA ILE A 42 0.57 -7.97 15.37
C ILE A 42 1.54 -9.13 15.11
N THR A 43 1.37 -10.21 15.87
CA THR A 43 2.24 -11.40 15.78
C THR A 43 1.52 -12.69 15.40
N ASN A 44 0.19 -12.75 15.52
CA ASN A 44 -0.58 -13.99 15.37
C ASN A 44 -1.86 -13.74 14.54
N LEU A 45 -1.69 -13.46 13.24
CA LEU A 45 -2.82 -13.37 12.31
C LEU A 45 -2.89 -14.64 11.45
N PRO A 46 -4.08 -15.09 11.05
CA PRO A 46 -4.29 -16.36 10.34
C PRO A 46 -3.45 -16.49 9.06
N ASP A 47 -3.27 -15.40 8.32
CA ASP A 47 -2.55 -15.42 7.04
C ASP A 47 -1.03 -15.25 7.20
N VAL A 48 -0.57 -14.75 8.35
CA VAL A 48 0.86 -14.47 8.58
C VAL A 48 1.69 -15.76 8.51
N ASP A 49 1.19 -16.85 9.06
CA ASP A 49 1.87 -18.15 9.02
C ASP A 49 2.03 -18.67 7.58
N ASN A 50 0.99 -18.48 6.75
CA ASN A 50 1.01 -18.84 5.34
C ASN A 50 2.00 -17.99 4.54
N TYR A 51 2.10 -16.68 4.85
CA TYR A 51 3.08 -15.79 4.23
C TYR A 51 4.50 -16.10 4.71
N GLU A 52 4.69 -16.43 5.99
CA GLU A 52 6.00 -16.83 6.51
C GLU A 52 6.49 -18.12 5.84
N LEU A 53 5.60 -19.10 5.67
CA LEU A 53 5.94 -20.34 4.96
C LEU A 53 6.31 -20.06 3.50
N SER A 54 5.52 -19.22 2.81
CA SER A 54 5.80 -18.79 1.43
C SER A 54 7.17 -18.13 1.31
N TYR A 55 7.47 -17.18 2.19
CA TYR A 55 8.73 -16.45 2.22
C TYR A 55 9.93 -17.37 2.45
N ARG A 56 9.81 -18.33 3.39
CA ARG A 56 10.89 -19.28 3.70
C ARG A 56 11.19 -20.24 2.57
N LEU A 57 10.16 -20.69 1.85
CA LEU A 57 10.27 -21.68 0.79
C LEU A 57 10.30 -21.05 -0.62
N LEU A 58 10.13 -19.74 -0.73
CA LEU A 58 9.99 -19.00 -2.00
C LEU A 58 8.98 -19.69 -2.94
N LEU A 59 7.79 -19.96 -2.41
CA LEU A 59 6.74 -20.68 -3.12
C LEU A 59 6.18 -19.81 -4.25
N ASP A 60 6.24 -20.34 -5.47
CA ASP A 60 5.55 -19.71 -6.61
C ASP A 60 4.04 -19.92 -6.49
N ARG A 61 3.33 -18.85 -6.21
CA ARG A 61 1.85 -18.82 -6.15
C ARG A 61 1.25 -18.29 -7.46
N GLY A 62 2.04 -18.20 -8.52
CA GLY A 62 1.63 -17.61 -9.80
C GLY A 62 1.65 -16.08 -9.80
N GLU A 63 2.19 -15.45 -8.77
CA GLU A 63 2.32 -13.99 -8.62
C GLU A 63 3.81 -13.58 -8.70
N PRO A 64 4.36 -13.47 -9.92
CA PRO A 64 5.81 -13.33 -10.12
C PRO A 64 6.38 -12.04 -9.50
N GLY A 65 5.60 -10.98 -9.43
CA GLY A 65 6.03 -9.73 -8.81
C GLY A 65 6.17 -9.87 -7.30
N PHE A 66 5.23 -10.56 -6.64
CA PHE A 66 5.34 -10.82 -5.21
C PHE A 66 6.52 -11.74 -4.89
N LEU A 67 6.68 -12.82 -5.65
CA LEU A 67 7.82 -13.73 -5.52
C LEU A 67 9.17 -13.00 -5.72
N ALA A 68 9.25 -12.05 -6.67
CA ALA A 68 10.45 -11.25 -6.88
C ALA A 68 10.78 -10.38 -5.66
N VAL A 69 9.75 -9.79 -5.02
CA VAL A 69 9.93 -9.00 -3.80
C VAL A 69 10.40 -9.90 -2.64
N GLU A 70 9.76 -11.07 -2.41
CA GLU A 70 10.18 -12.04 -1.41
C GLU A 70 11.64 -12.49 -1.63
N SER A 71 11.98 -12.84 -2.87
CA SER A 71 13.33 -13.29 -3.26
C SER A 71 14.38 -12.22 -3.02
N PHE A 72 14.08 -10.97 -3.34
CA PHE A 72 14.99 -9.85 -3.09
C PHE A 72 15.29 -9.72 -1.59
N PHE A 73 14.28 -9.66 -0.73
CA PHE A 73 14.49 -9.52 0.71
C PHE A 73 15.18 -10.75 1.33
N SER A 74 14.84 -11.93 0.86
CA SER A 74 15.52 -13.17 1.26
C SER A 74 17.00 -13.16 0.88
N SER A 75 17.35 -12.68 -0.33
CA SER A 75 18.75 -12.59 -0.80
C SER A 75 19.62 -11.66 0.03
N VAL A 76 19.04 -10.65 0.67
CA VAL A 76 19.74 -9.74 1.60
C VAL A 76 19.62 -10.18 3.06
N ASN A 77 19.22 -11.43 3.30
CA ASN A 77 19.09 -12.06 4.62
C ASN A 77 18.10 -11.37 5.57
N PHE A 78 17.04 -10.78 5.05
CA PHE A 78 15.96 -10.30 5.90
C PHE A 78 15.16 -11.48 6.45
N SER A 79 14.81 -11.44 7.74
CA SER A 79 13.81 -12.35 8.28
C SER A 79 12.43 -12.01 7.70
N PHE A 80 11.49 -12.96 7.74
CA PHE A 80 10.12 -12.72 7.31
C PHE A 80 9.50 -11.48 7.98
N TYR A 81 9.66 -11.33 9.28
CA TYR A 81 9.12 -10.18 10.01
C TYR A 81 9.74 -8.85 9.58
N GLN A 82 11.02 -8.81 9.24
CA GLN A 82 11.66 -7.60 8.71
C GLN A 82 11.11 -7.26 7.32
N PHE A 83 10.99 -8.24 6.44
CA PHE A 83 10.35 -8.10 5.13
C PHE A 83 8.91 -7.57 5.27
N TYR A 84 8.11 -8.23 6.09
CA TYR A 84 6.72 -7.88 6.36
C TYR A 84 6.57 -6.44 6.84
N MET A 85 7.36 -6.04 7.84
CA MET A 85 7.35 -4.69 8.40
C MET A 85 7.78 -3.63 7.37
N VAL A 86 8.84 -3.89 6.60
CA VAL A 86 9.32 -2.94 5.58
C VAL A 86 8.25 -2.73 4.50
N CYS A 87 7.62 -3.79 4.02
CA CYS A 87 6.55 -3.69 3.03
C CYS A 87 5.36 -2.85 3.53
N HIS A 88 4.90 -3.10 4.75
CA HIS A 88 3.77 -2.34 5.32
C HIS A 88 4.11 -0.88 5.59
N VAL A 89 5.32 -0.60 6.08
CA VAL A 89 5.79 0.78 6.25
C VAL A 89 5.88 1.49 4.89
N ALA A 90 6.38 0.81 3.86
CA ALA A 90 6.42 1.38 2.51
C ALA A 90 5.00 1.69 1.99
N CYS A 91 4.04 0.76 2.15
CA CYS A 91 2.64 0.98 1.79
C CYS A 91 2.05 2.18 2.54
N LEU A 92 2.21 2.23 3.87
CA LEU A 92 1.72 3.34 4.68
C LEU A 92 2.30 4.69 4.24
N MET A 93 3.61 4.72 3.91
CA MET A 93 4.26 5.92 3.41
C MET A 93 3.73 6.34 2.03
N ILE A 94 3.48 5.40 1.12
CA ILE A 94 2.86 5.67 -0.18
C ILE A 94 1.46 6.25 0.02
N VAL A 95 0.62 5.64 0.86
CA VAL A 95 -0.72 6.14 1.19
C VAL A 95 -0.65 7.56 1.73
N PHE A 96 0.22 7.81 2.70
CA PHE A 96 0.40 9.14 3.28
C PHE A 96 0.84 10.18 2.24
N LEU A 97 1.83 9.86 1.40
CA LEU A 97 2.30 10.73 0.33
C LEU A 97 1.17 11.05 -0.66
N CYS A 98 0.37 10.06 -1.05
CA CYS A 98 -0.78 10.26 -1.92
C CYS A 98 -1.80 11.21 -1.31
N ILE A 99 -2.13 11.05 -0.02
CA ILE A 99 -3.01 11.96 0.72
C ILE A 99 -2.48 13.39 0.66
N LYS A 100 -1.19 13.59 0.90
CA LYS A 100 -0.54 14.92 0.89
C LYS A 100 -0.51 15.53 -0.51
N LEU A 101 -0.16 14.74 -1.53
CA LEU A 101 -0.15 15.19 -2.92
C LEU A 101 -1.55 15.59 -3.40
N MET A 102 -2.58 14.88 -3.00
CA MET A 102 -3.97 15.22 -3.34
C MET A 102 -4.54 16.38 -2.51
N SER A 103 -3.72 16.99 -1.62
CA SER A 103 -4.11 18.13 -0.76
C SER A 103 -5.31 17.84 0.15
N PHE A 104 -5.49 16.59 0.55
CA PHE A 104 -6.50 16.23 1.54
C PHE A 104 -6.05 16.55 2.97
N ASP A 105 -7.03 16.61 3.89
CA ASP A 105 -6.75 16.68 5.33
C ASP A 105 -6.13 15.35 5.78
N GLY A 106 -4.81 15.37 5.96
CA GLY A 106 -4.04 14.16 6.25
C GLY A 106 -4.49 13.44 7.51
N THR A 107 -4.80 14.19 8.59
CA THR A 107 -5.24 13.59 9.86
C THR A 107 -6.56 12.82 9.68
N LYS A 108 -7.55 13.45 9.02
CA LYS A 108 -8.85 12.81 8.80
C LYS A 108 -8.74 11.59 7.89
N CYS A 109 -7.98 11.72 6.80
CA CYS A 109 -7.79 10.61 5.86
C CYS A 109 -7.05 9.43 6.52
N LEU A 110 -5.99 9.70 7.30
CA LEU A 110 -5.28 8.65 8.03
C LEU A 110 -6.15 7.99 9.09
N LEU A 111 -6.99 8.73 9.81
CA LEU A 111 -7.93 8.15 10.77
C LEU A 111 -8.93 7.22 10.08
N ILE A 112 -9.51 7.63 8.94
CA ILE A 112 -10.42 6.78 8.17
C ILE A 112 -9.70 5.54 7.66
N TYR A 113 -8.47 5.70 7.14
CA TYR A 113 -7.66 4.60 6.66
C TYR A 113 -7.29 3.63 7.79
N ALA A 114 -6.94 4.13 8.98
CA ALA A 114 -6.60 3.31 10.14
C ALA A 114 -7.77 2.45 10.63
N PHE A 115 -9.01 2.90 10.44
CA PHE A 115 -10.20 2.23 10.98
C PHE A 115 -10.57 0.95 10.24
N TYR A 116 -10.39 0.89 8.94
CA TYR A 116 -10.81 -0.27 8.15
C TYR A 116 -9.77 -0.75 7.14
N PRO A 117 -9.34 0.04 6.12
CA PRO A 117 -8.42 -0.49 5.12
C PRO A 117 -7.10 -0.97 5.74
N PHE A 118 -6.54 -0.22 6.69
CA PHE A 118 -5.26 -0.57 7.31
C PHE A 118 -5.28 -1.91 8.05
N ILE A 119 -6.38 -2.26 8.70
CA ILE A 119 -6.50 -3.55 9.39
C ILE A 119 -6.46 -4.70 8.39
N LEU A 120 -7.14 -4.55 7.25
CA LEU A 120 -7.10 -5.55 6.16
C LEU A 120 -5.72 -5.60 5.52
N ASP A 121 -5.13 -4.44 5.25
CA ASP A 121 -3.79 -4.35 4.67
C ASP A 121 -2.74 -5.04 5.55
N VAL A 122 -2.88 -4.92 6.89
CA VAL A 122 -2.00 -5.60 7.84
C VAL A 122 -2.17 -7.13 7.80
N ILE A 123 -3.36 -7.65 7.55
CA ILE A 123 -3.59 -9.09 7.42
C ILE A 123 -3.07 -9.60 6.07
N GLN A 124 -3.28 -8.82 5.00
CA GLN A 124 -3.07 -9.24 3.62
C GLN A 124 -1.98 -8.39 2.95
N ILE A 125 -0.71 -8.75 3.15
CA ILE A 125 0.45 -8.00 2.63
C ILE A 125 0.41 -7.79 1.10
N ARG A 126 -0.07 -8.78 0.32
CA ARG A 126 -0.18 -8.65 -1.14
C ARG A 126 -1.22 -7.61 -1.52
N ASN A 127 -2.34 -7.61 -0.79
CA ASN A 127 -3.41 -6.63 -0.97
C ASN A 127 -2.91 -5.21 -0.65
N ALA A 128 -2.22 -5.04 0.46
CA ALA A 128 -1.60 -3.77 0.84
C ALA A 128 -0.68 -3.21 -0.26
N LEU A 129 0.20 -4.07 -0.81
CA LEU A 129 1.14 -3.68 -1.84
C LEU A 129 0.44 -3.23 -3.13
N PHE A 130 -0.54 -4.02 -3.64
CA PHE A 130 -1.23 -3.64 -4.86
C PHE A 130 -2.11 -2.41 -4.66
N MET A 131 -2.79 -2.28 -3.51
CA MET A 131 -3.62 -1.11 -3.21
C MET A 131 -2.79 0.18 -3.09
N ALA A 132 -1.61 0.11 -2.47
CA ALA A 132 -0.69 1.23 -2.42
C ALA A 132 -0.24 1.66 -3.84
N LEU A 133 0.07 0.70 -4.73
CA LEU A 133 0.41 0.96 -6.13
C LEU A 133 -0.77 1.55 -6.91
N ALA A 134 -1.99 1.03 -6.72
CA ALA A 134 -3.19 1.55 -7.37
C ALA A 134 -3.49 2.98 -6.93
N LEU A 135 -3.38 3.28 -5.63
CA LEU A 135 -3.56 4.63 -5.10
C LEU A 135 -2.48 5.59 -5.62
N PHE A 136 -1.24 5.13 -5.73
CA PHE A 136 -0.16 5.92 -6.31
C PHE A 136 -0.40 6.22 -7.79
N ALA A 137 -0.81 5.21 -8.58
CA ALA A 137 -1.23 5.40 -9.96
C ALA A 137 -2.36 6.42 -10.09
N PHE A 138 -3.39 6.28 -9.25
CA PHE A 138 -4.50 7.22 -9.18
C PHE A 138 -4.03 8.65 -8.94
N THR A 139 -3.12 8.82 -7.98
CA THR A 139 -2.53 10.13 -7.66
C THR A 139 -1.79 10.72 -8.85
N ILE A 140 -0.92 9.94 -9.52
CA ILE A 140 -0.21 10.40 -10.72
C ILE A 140 -1.19 10.78 -11.84
N CYS A 141 -2.19 9.92 -12.09
CA CYS A 141 -3.21 10.17 -13.10
C CYS A 141 -3.98 11.47 -12.84
N SER A 142 -4.20 11.87 -11.58
CA SER A 142 -4.87 13.13 -11.25
C SER A 142 -4.10 14.37 -11.73
N TYR A 143 -2.78 14.28 -11.88
CA TYR A 143 -1.92 15.34 -12.41
C TYR A 143 -1.72 15.28 -13.92
N CYS A 144 -2.03 14.16 -14.58
CA CYS A 144 -1.89 14.05 -16.04
C CYS A 144 -2.86 14.98 -16.75
N LYS A 145 -2.39 15.81 -17.66
CA LYS A 145 -3.25 16.69 -18.49
C LYS A 145 -3.80 15.96 -19.72
N ASN A 146 -3.07 14.98 -20.22
CA ASN A 146 -3.40 14.22 -21.42
C ASN A 146 -4.07 12.90 -21.05
N ARG A 147 -5.24 12.63 -21.64
CA ARG A 147 -6.02 11.42 -21.39
C ARG A 147 -5.29 10.13 -21.81
N ILE A 148 -4.53 10.18 -22.89
CA ILE A 148 -3.77 9.01 -23.37
C ILE A 148 -2.69 8.66 -22.34
N ILE A 149 -1.93 9.65 -21.87
CA ILE A 149 -0.89 9.45 -20.84
C ILE A 149 -1.52 8.89 -19.56
N GLU A 150 -2.65 9.44 -19.13
CA GLU A 150 -3.41 8.98 -17.99
C GLU A 150 -3.80 7.50 -18.11
N CYS A 151 -4.36 7.10 -19.26
CA CYS A 151 -4.71 5.71 -19.54
C CYS A 151 -3.47 4.79 -19.53
N VAL A 152 -2.39 5.22 -20.16
CA VAL A 152 -1.13 4.44 -20.20
C VAL A 152 -0.57 4.26 -18.78
N VAL A 153 -0.51 5.33 -17.99
CA VAL A 153 -0.05 5.27 -16.60
C VAL A 153 -0.92 4.30 -15.79
N TRP A 154 -2.24 4.47 -15.85
CA TRP A 154 -3.15 3.60 -15.09
C TRP A 154 -2.98 2.12 -15.46
N ILE A 155 -3.04 1.81 -16.75
CA ILE A 155 -2.91 0.42 -17.24
C ILE A 155 -1.55 -0.16 -16.83
N THR A 156 -0.46 0.59 -16.99
CA THR A 156 0.88 0.13 -16.61
C THR A 156 0.96 -0.21 -15.13
N PHE A 157 0.46 0.66 -14.25
CA PHE A 157 0.50 0.40 -12.81
C PHE A 157 -0.42 -0.74 -12.40
N VAL A 158 -1.60 -0.87 -13.00
CA VAL A 158 -2.49 -1.99 -12.71
C VAL A 158 -1.88 -3.32 -13.18
N LEU A 159 -1.23 -3.35 -14.34
CA LEU A 159 -0.51 -4.55 -14.80
C LEU A 159 0.69 -4.88 -13.89
N LEU A 160 1.42 -3.90 -13.40
CA LEU A 160 2.47 -4.12 -12.41
C LEU A 160 1.89 -4.65 -11.10
N ALA A 161 0.81 -4.04 -10.61
CA ALA A 161 0.13 -4.47 -9.40
C ALA A 161 -0.44 -5.90 -9.52
N SER A 162 -0.91 -6.30 -10.71
CA SER A 162 -1.43 -7.65 -10.95
C SER A 162 -0.35 -8.74 -10.89
N THR A 163 0.93 -8.39 -11.06
CA THR A 163 2.03 -9.34 -10.82
C THR A 163 2.24 -9.60 -9.32
N ILE A 164 1.76 -8.69 -8.45
CA ILE A 164 1.83 -8.85 -7.00
C ILE A 164 0.56 -9.53 -6.48
N HIS A 165 -0.60 -9.18 -7.04
CA HIS A 165 -1.88 -9.76 -6.66
C HIS A 165 -2.88 -9.71 -7.82
N TYR A 166 -3.44 -10.86 -8.18
CA TYR A 166 -4.33 -10.99 -9.35
C TYR A 166 -5.58 -10.13 -9.27
N SER A 167 -6.13 -9.88 -8.08
CA SER A 167 -7.31 -9.02 -7.91
C SER A 167 -7.10 -7.61 -8.46
N ALA A 168 -5.86 -7.17 -8.65
CA ALA A 168 -5.56 -5.89 -9.30
C ALA A 168 -6.15 -5.77 -10.71
N TYR A 169 -6.35 -6.87 -11.45
CA TYR A 169 -7.00 -6.83 -12.78
C TYR A 169 -8.40 -6.26 -12.74
N ALA A 170 -9.13 -6.40 -11.64
CA ALA A 170 -10.46 -5.83 -11.46
C ALA A 170 -10.47 -4.30 -11.56
N TYR A 171 -9.31 -3.65 -11.40
CA TYR A 171 -9.18 -2.19 -11.49
C TYR A 171 -8.94 -1.67 -12.91
N LEU A 172 -8.64 -2.53 -13.90
CA LEU A 172 -8.46 -2.09 -15.28
C LEU A 172 -9.65 -1.28 -15.82
N PRO A 173 -10.92 -1.69 -15.62
CA PRO A 173 -12.06 -0.92 -16.12
C PRO A 173 -12.20 0.47 -15.53
N ALA A 174 -11.60 0.77 -14.38
CA ALA A 174 -11.73 2.07 -13.73
C ALA A 174 -11.28 3.23 -14.63
N VAL A 175 -10.34 2.98 -15.57
CA VAL A 175 -9.91 3.97 -16.56
C VAL A 175 -11.06 4.54 -17.39
N PHE A 176 -12.09 3.73 -17.68
CA PHE A 176 -13.23 4.16 -18.50
C PHE A 176 -14.22 5.05 -17.73
N PHE A 177 -14.30 4.86 -16.41
CA PHE A 177 -15.23 5.58 -15.54
C PHE A 177 -14.65 6.86 -14.94
N TRP A 178 -13.37 7.09 -15.17
CA TRP A 178 -12.68 8.23 -14.64
C TRP A 178 -13.02 9.51 -15.41
N ASN A 179 -13.72 10.42 -14.76
CA ASN A 179 -13.97 11.75 -15.29
C ASN A 179 -13.47 12.81 -14.32
N LYS A 180 -12.41 13.54 -14.70
CA LYS A 180 -11.82 14.62 -13.88
C LYS A 180 -12.78 15.74 -13.51
N LYS A 181 -13.81 15.99 -14.34
CA LYS A 181 -14.79 17.04 -14.10
C LYS A 181 -15.79 16.69 -13.00
N SER A 182 -15.93 15.43 -12.70
CA SER A 182 -16.72 14.93 -11.59
C SER A 182 -15.84 13.97 -10.80
N LEU A 183 -15.02 14.49 -9.87
CA LEU A 183 -14.45 13.69 -8.78
C LEU A 183 -15.62 13.24 -7.89
N ASN A 184 -16.61 12.61 -8.52
CA ASN A 184 -17.74 12.06 -7.83
C ASN A 184 -17.21 10.89 -7.01
N LEU A 185 -17.57 10.88 -5.74
CA LEU A 185 -17.45 9.79 -4.77
C LEU A 185 -17.77 8.38 -5.29
N LYS A 186 -18.30 8.28 -6.52
CA LYS A 186 -18.66 7.02 -7.18
C LYS A 186 -17.46 6.13 -7.48
N LEU A 187 -16.27 6.70 -7.82
CA LEU A 187 -15.12 5.88 -8.18
C LEU A 187 -14.48 5.22 -6.94
N PRO A 188 -14.19 5.95 -5.82
CA PRO A 188 -13.75 5.31 -4.60
C PRO A 188 -14.75 4.30 -4.03
N MET A 189 -16.07 4.56 -4.18
CA MET A 189 -17.09 3.58 -3.79
C MET A 189 -17.07 2.33 -4.66
N VAL A 190 -16.95 2.48 -5.98
CA VAL A 190 -16.83 1.32 -6.89
C VAL A 190 -15.54 0.55 -6.62
N MET A 191 -14.43 1.24 -6.37
CA MET A 191 -13.15 0.62 -6.02
C MET A 191 -13.26 -0.13 -4.69
N GLY A 192 -13.87 0.48 -3.66
CA GLY A 192 -14.08 -0.16 -2.36
C GLY A 192 -15.04 -1.36 -2.41
N VAL A 193 -16.06 -1.31 -3.26
CA VAL A 193 -16.97 -2.45 -3.48
C VAL A 193 -16.26 -3.58 -4.22
N LEU A 194 -15.43 -3.28 -5.21
CA LEU A 194 -14.69 -4.30 -5.95
C LEU A 194 -13.69 -5.04 -5.05
N THR A 195 -13.00 -4.35 -4.12
CA THR A 195 -12.11 -5.03 -3.15
C THR A 195 -12.86 -6.02 -2.26
N VAL A 196 -14.08 -5.68 -1.81
CA VAL A 196 -14.88 -6.56 -0.95
C VAL A 196 -15.37 -7.81 -1.69
N PHE A 197 -15.62 -7.74 -3.00
CA PHE A 197 -16.15 -8.88 -3.77
C PHE A 197 -15.08 -9.81 -4.37
N PHE A 198 -13.84 -9.35 -4.50
CA PHE A 198 -12.76 -10.15 -5.12
C PHE A 198 -11.74 -10.72 -4.12
N ASP A 199 -11.88 -10.43 -2.82
CA ASP A 199 -10.97 -10.89 -1.75
C ASP A 199 -11.46 -12.18 -1.03
N PHE A 200 -12.33 -12.97 -1.65
CA PHE A 200 -12.90 -14.18 -1.04
C PHE A 200 -12.34 -15.50 -1.59
N ASP A 201 -11.03 -15.55 -1.94
CA ASP A 201 -10.36 -16.83 -2.23
C ASP A 201 -9.06 -17.00 -1.45
#